data_cf236c73fe4ca7d58c555619df9e097f
#
_entry.id   cf236c73fe4ca7d58c555619df9e097f
#
_cell.length_a   1.000
_cell.length_b   1.000
_cell.length_c   1.000
_cell.angle_alpha   90.00
_cell.angle_beta   90.00
_cell.angle_gamma   90.00
#
_symmetry.space_group_name_H-M   'P 1'
#
loop_
_entity.id
_entity.type
_entity.pdbx_description
1 polymer ?
#
loop_
_entity_poly.entity_id
_entity_poly.type
_entity_poly.pdbx_seq_one_letter_code
_entity_poly.pdbx_strand_id
1 'polypeptide(L)'
;MFEKFLAHINAARLGFSHKNSIGTPEPSEADRALKRILSWVNTSERSEHAVRERLEKEGFSDNAIDESVDRALGYGFIDDMRFAEVLIRSRLSQGKGEAGIRRELAGHDIDLNDVPGWPYEYVESEDDELERALEFLERHPTKSKNKREGAYRKLVQNGYSSGVASNAARLWMESAE
;
A
#
# COMPACT_ATOMS: atom_id res chain seq x y z
N MET A 1 -8.88 -13.79 -18.72
CA MET A 1 -9.99 -13.39 -17.82
C MET A 1 -10.46 -11.95 -18.08
N PHE A 2 -9.56 -11.01 -18.32
CA PHE A 2 -9.79 -9.59 -18.57
C PHE A 2 -10.66 -9.28 -19.81
N GLU A 3 -10.44 -9.92 -20.95
CA GLU A 3 -11.24 -9.70 -22.16
C GLU A 3 -12.71 -10.17 -22.03
N LYS A 4 -12.95 -11.24 -21.27
CA LYS A 4 -14.31 -11.70 -20.96
C LYS A 4 -15.07 -10.74 -20.05
N PHE A 5 -14.37 -10.02 -19.18
CA PHE A 5 -14.94 -9.04 -18.26
C PHE A 5 -15.31 -7.74 -18.98
N LEU A 6 -14.44 -7.23 -19.88
CA LEU A 6 -14.76 -6.08 -20.73
C LEU A 6 -15.96 -6.39 -21.66
N ALA A 7 -16.05 -7.62 -22.15
CA ALA A 7 -17.21 -8.08 -22.90
C ALA A 7 -18.50 -8.11 -22.06
N HIS A 8 -18.40 -8.41 -20.76
CA HIS A 8 -19.54 -8.46 -19.85
C HIS A 8 -20.07 -7.07 -19.49
N ILE A 9 -19.18 -6.09 -19.30
CA ILE A 9 -19.55 -4.67 -19.08
C ILE A 9 -20.27 -4.11 -20.32
N ASN A 10 -19.80 -4.44 -21.51
CA ASN A 10 -20.48 -4.07 -22.75
C ASN A 10 -21.83 -4.79 -22.93
N ALA A 11 -21.94 -6.05 -22.50
CA ALA A 11 -23.19 -6.82 -22.62
C ALA A 11 -24.28 -6.35 -21.64
N ALA A 12 -23.90 -5.93 -20.43
CA ALA A 12 -24.86 -5.40 -19.44
C ALA A 12 -25.49 -4.05 -19.86
N ARG A 13 -24.84 -3.31 -20.76
CA ARG A 13 -25.37 -2.06 -21.38
C ARG A 13 -26.29 -2.33 -22.59
N LEU A 14 -26.33 -3.55 -23.12
CA LEU A 14 -27.06 -3.90 -24.35
C LEU A 14 -28.41 -4.61 -24.10
N GLY A 15 -29.08 -4.28 -23.00
CA GLY A 15 -30.49 -4.65 -22.79
C GLY A 15 -31.46 -3.80 -23.61
N PHE A 16 -31.27 -3.66 -24.94
CA PHE A 16 -32.37 -3.29 -25.85
C PHE A 16 -32.14 -3.72 -27.30
N SER A 17 -33.18 -4.29 -27.83
CA SER A 17 -33.40 -4.91 -29.14
C SER A 17 -33.32 -3.94 -30.33
N HIS A 18 -32.81 -4.47 -31.44
CA HIS A 18 -33.05 -4.16 -32.83
C HIS A 18 -32.46 -2.90 -33.52
N LYS A 19 -31.59 -3.25 -34.48
CA LYS A 19 -31.34 -2.58 -35.78
C LYS A 19 -31.22 -1.06 -35.82
N ASN A 20 -29.93 -0.61 -35.68
CA ASN A 20 -29.37 0.37 -36.62
C ASN A 20 -27.83 0.38 -36.41
N SER A 21 -27.08 0.65 -37.47
CA SER A 21 -25.63 0.87 -37.45
C SER A 21 -25.29 2.07 -36.54
N ILE A 22 -25.31 1.82 -35.24
CA ILE A 22 -24.87 2.80 -34.25
C ILE A 22 -23.43 2.44 -33.98
N GLY A 23 -22.51 3.32 -34.39
CA GLY A 23 -21.13 3.26 -33.98
C GLY A 23 -21.07 3.04 -32.46
N THR A 24 -20.19 2.17 -32.00
CA THR A 24 -19.95 1.99 -30.57
C THR A 24 -19.78 3.39 -29.96
N PRO A 25 -20.61 3.79 -28.99
CA PRO A 25 -20.48 5.10 -28.39
C PRO A 25 -19.05 5.25 -27.85
N GLU A 26 -18.46 6.41 -28.09
CA GLU A 26 -17.13 6.69 -27.56
C GLU A 26 -17.13 6.46 -26.04
N PRO A 27 -16.06 5.83 -25.49
CA PRO A 27 -15.98 5.58 -24.05
C PRO A 27 -16.05 6.90 -23.28
N SER A 28 -16.87 6.94 -22.25
CA SER A 28 -16.97 8.10 -21.38
C SER A 28 -15.61 8.41 -20.72
N GLU A 29 -15.45 9.60 -20.14
CA GLU A 29 -14.24 9.92 -19.39
C GLU A 29 -14.01 8.94 -18.23
N ALA A 30 -15.10 8.59 -17.51
CA ALA A 30 -15.07 7.59 -16.44
C ALA A 30 -14.68 6.18 -16.95
N ASP A 31 -15.12 5.79 -18.15
CA ASP A 31 -14.70 4.51 -18.75
C ASP A 31 -13.20 4.51 -19.06
N ARG A 32 -12.66 5.64 -19.54
CA ARG A 32 -11.22 5.79 -19.78
C ARG A 32 -10.43 5.75 -18.47
N ALA A 33 -10.90 6.44 -17.43
CA ALA A 33 -10.31 6.44 -16.09
C ALA A 33 -10.32 5.01 -15.51
N LEU A 34 -11.44 4.29 -15.56
CA LEU A 34 -11.54 2.92 -15.09
C LEU A 34 -10.55 1.99 -15.84
N LYS A 35 -10.39 2.16 -17.14
CA LYS A 35 -9.39 1.40 -17.91
C LYS A 35 -7.97 1.67 -17.42
N ARG A 36 -7.66 2.91 -17.00
CA ARG A 36 -6.37 3.26 -16.41
C ARG A 36 -6.18 2.54 -15.08
N ILE A 37 -7.18 2.61 -14.18
CA ILE A 37 -7.17 1.90 -12.90
C ILE A 37 -6.86 0.42 -13.13
N LEU A 38 -7.61 -0.25 -14.00
CA LEU A 38 -7.43 -1.68 -14.30
C LEU A 38 -6.01 -2.01 -14.78
N SER A 39 -5.39 -1.12 -15.55
CA SER A 39 -4.01 -1.32 -16.02
C SER A 39 -2.99 -1.28 -14.87
N TRP A 40 -3.25 -0.49 -13.82
CA TRP A 40 -2.35 -0.35 -12.67
C TRP A 40 -2.51 -1.48 -11.67
N VAL A 41 -3.77 -1.81 -11.30
CA VAL A 41 -4.05 -2.87 -10.32
C VAL A 41 -3.71 -4.26 -10.83
N ASN A 42 -3.64 -4.45 -12.15
CA ASN A 42 -3.19 -5.70 -12.74
C ASN A 42 -1.69 -6.00 -12.49
N THR A 43 -0.91 -4.99 -12.12
CA THR A 43 0.53 -5.14 -11.86
C THR A 43 0.88 -5.17 -10.39
N SER A 44 0.12 -4.48 -9.56
CA SER A 44 0.30 -4.45 -8.08
C SER A 44 -0.93 -3.86 -7.40
N GLU A 45 -1.16 -4.25 -6.15
CA GLU A 45 -2.17 -3.63 -5.32
C GLU A 45 -1.95 -2.11 -5.21
N ARG A 46 -3.06 -1.38 -5.18
CA ARG A 46 -3.09 0.09 -5.07
C ARG A 46 -4.14 0.51 -4.06
N SER A 47 -3.82 1.52 -3.25
CA SER A 47 -4.83 2.16 -2.40
C SER A 47 -5.74 3.08 -3.22
N GLU A 48 -6.95 3.31 -2.72
CA GLU A 48 -7.87 4.30 -3.29
C GLU A 48 -7.22 5.67 -3.41
N HIS A 49 -6.57 6.14 -2.34
CA HIS A 49 -5.84 7.41 -2.32
C HIS A 49 -4.84 7.53 -3.48
N ALA A 50 -3.97 6.52 -3.66
CA ALA A 50 -2.96 6.55 -4.72
C ALA A 50 -3.57 6.51 -6.13
N VAL A 51 -4.71 5.84 -6.29
CA VAL A 51 -5.44 5.80 -7.56
C VAL A 51 -6.04 7.17 -7.88
N ARG A 52 -6.72 7.81 -6.92
CA ARG A 52 -7.30 9.16 -7.07
C ARG A 52 -6.22 10.18 -7.43
N GLU A 53 -5.16 10.26 -6.62
CA GLU A 53 -4.04 11.17 -6.85
C GLU A 53 -3.42 11.02 -8.25
N ARG A 54 -3.34 9.78 -8.72
CA ARG A 54 -2.78 9.51 -10.04
C ARG A 54 -3.72 9.89 -11.17
N LEU A 55 -5.03 9.68 -11.04
CA LEU A 55 -6.03 10.11 -12.03
C LEU A 55 -6.08 11.64 -12.13
N GLU A 56 -6.00 12.35 -10.99
CA GLU A 56 -5.90 13.81 -10.96
C GLU A 56 -4.66 14.31 -11.73
N LYS A 57 -3.50 13.71 -11.49
CA LYS A 57 -2.25 14.01 -12.21
C LYS A 57 -2.33 13.73 -13.71
N GLU A 58 -3.15 12.74 -14.12
CA GLU A 58 -3.41 12.45 -15.53
C GLU A 58 -4.47 13.39 -16.15
N GLY A 59 -5.08 14.28 -15.34
CA GLY A 59 -6.01 15.34 -15.80
C GLY A 59 -7.45 14.88 -15.98
N PHE A 60 -7.87 13.79 -15.33
CA PHE A 60 -9.28 13.40 -15.30
C PHE A 60 -10.09 14.37 -14.44
N SER A 61 -11.35 14.60 -14.81
CA SER A 61 -12.27 15.41 -14.01
C SER A 61 -12.68 14.69 -12.72
N ASP A 62 -13.01 15.48 -11.67
CA ASP A 62 -13.42 14.93 -10.36
C ASP A 62 -14.59 13.94 -10.51
N ASN A 63 -15.60 14.28 -11.32
CA ASN A 63 -16.74 13.41 -11.58
C ASN A 63 -16.32 12.07 -12.24
N ALA A 64 -15.36 12.10 -13.16
CA ALA A 64 -14.85 10.88 -13.80
C ALA A 64 -14.01 10.04 -12.83
N ILE A 65 -13.26 10.69 -11.94
CA ILE A 65 -12.50 10.04 -10.88
C ILE A 65 -13.47 9.34 -9.94
N ASP A 66 -14.44 10.06 -9.38
CA ASP A 66 -15.43 9.51 -8.44
C ASP A 66 -16.16 8.30 -9.05
N GLU A 67 -16.74 8.45 -10.24
CA GLU A 67 -17.47 7.37 -10.90
C GLU A 67 -16.58 6.15 -11.16
N SER A 68 -15.35 6.37 -11.62
CA SER A 68 -14.44 5.28 -11.95
C SER A 68 -13.90 4.55 -10.72
N VAL A 69 -13.60 5.29 -9.64
CA VAL A 69 -13.13 4.73 -8.36
C VAL A 69 -14.25 3.97 -7.67
N ASP A 70 -15.47 4.52 -7.58
CA ASP A 70 -16.63 3.82 -7.01
C ASP A 70 -16.89 2.48 -7.72
N ARG A 71 -16.78 2.47 -9.04
CA ARG A 71 -16.90 1.23 -9.83
C ARG A 71 -15.78 0.26 -9.54
N ALA A 72 -14.54 0.73 -9.42
CA ALA A 72 -13.38 -0.11 -9.12
C ALA A 72 -13.48 -0.72 -7.71
N LEU A 73 -13.92 0.04 -6.72
CA LEU A 73 -14.22 -0.43 -5.37
C LEU A 73 -15.35 -1.47 -5.37
N GLY A 74 -16.47 -1.15 -6.04
CA GLY A 74 -17.63 -2.03 -6.13
C GLY A 74 -17.34 -3.38 -6.81
N TYR A 75 -16.32 -3.44 -7.69
CA TYR A 75 -15.84 -4.68 -8.31
C TYR A 75 -14.68 -5.34 -7.55
N GLY A 76 -14.21 -4.75 -6.45
CA GLY A 76 -13.07 -5.25 -5.68
C GLY A 76 -11.73 -5.15 -6.41
N PHE A 77 -11.60 -4.28 -7.41
CA PHE A 77 -10.32 -4.00 -8.07
C PHE A 77 -9.39 -3.15 -7.20
N ILE A 78 -9.97 -2.27 -6.40
CA ILE A 78 -9.30 -1.53 -5.33
C ILE A 78 -9.84 -2.06 -4.02
N ASP A 79 -8.95 -2.29 -3.06
CA ASP A 79 -9.25 -2.73 -1.71
C ASP A 79 -8.12 -2.29 -0.78
N ASP A 80 -8.40 -1.29 0.05
CA ASP A 80 -7.40 -0.67 0.91
C ASP A 80 -6.90 -1.61 2.01
N MET A 81 -7.75 -2.54 2.48
CA MET A 81 -7.31 -3.53 3.47
C MET A 81 -6.36 -4.54 2.83
N ARG A 82 -6.66 -5.03 1.63
CA ARG A 82 -5.76 -5.92 0.88
C ARG A 82 -4.45 -5.21 0.52
N PHE A 83 -4.50 -3.94 0.12
CA PHE A 83 -3.30 -3.13 -0.08
C PHE A 83 -2.47 -3.01 1.20
N ALA A 84 -3.12 -2.71 2.35
CA ALA A 84 -2.47 -2.58 3.64
C ALA A 84 -1.78 -3.89 4.07
N GLU A 85 -2.45 -5.04 3.92
CA GLU A 85 -1.84 -6.35 4.21
C GLU A 85 -0.55 -6.59 3.42
N VAL A 86 -0.60 -6.36 2.10
CA VAL A 86 0.57 -6.54 1.23
C VAL A 86 1.71 -5.59 1.63
N LEU A 87 1.38 -4.32 1.93
CA LEU A 87 2.36 -3.33 2.36
C LEU A 87 2.99 -3.73 3.69
N ILE A 88 2.21 -4.07 4.71
CA ILE A 88 2.69 -4.46 6.03
C ILE A 88 3.67 -5.65 5.90
N ARG A 89 3.24 -6.75 5.27
CA ARG A 89 4.08 -7.93 5.10
C ARG A 89 5.39 -7.61 4.37
N SER A 90 5.31 -6.79 3.33
CA SER A 90 6.49 -6.34 2.58
C SER A 90 7.44 -5.50 3.44
N ARG A 91 6.92 -4.61 4.28
CA ARG A 91 7.75 -3.74 5.13
C ARG A 91 8.37 -4.49 6.30
N LEU A 92 7.61 -5.39 6.93
CA LEU A 92 8.14 -6.28 7.98
C LEU A 92 9.29 -7.15 7.45
N SER A 93 9.13 -7.75 6.27
CA SER A 93 10.20 -8.56 5.64
C SER A 93 11.45 -7.74 5.26
N GLN A 94 11.31 -6.42 5.07
CA GLN A 94 12.42 -5.49 4.86
C GLN A 94 13.04 -4.98 6.18
N GLY A 95 12.56 -5.43 7.33
CA GLY A 95 13.02 -4.98 8.63
C GLY A 95 12.61 -3.56 8.99
N LYS A 96 11.47 -3.07 8.47
CA LYS A 96 10.91 -1.78 8.85
C LYS A 96 10.26 -1.85 10.22
N GLY A 97 10.43 -0.77 11.02
CA GLY A 97 9.72 -0.62 12.28
C GLY A 97 8.27 -0.19 12.10
N GLU A 98 7.44 -0.51 13.10
CA GLU A 98 5.99 -0.24 13.09
C GLU A 98 5.67 1.24 12.84
N ALA A 99 6.37 2.16 13.49
CA ALA A 99 6.12 3.60 13.32
C ALA A 99 6.35 4.08 11.87
N GLY A 100 7.23 3.40 11.12
CA GLY A 100 7.44 3.64 9.70
C GLY A 100 6.28 3.11 8.85
N ILE A 101 5.82 1.89 9.14
CA ILE A 101 4.67 1.26 8.48
C ILE A 101 3.40 2.08 8.70
N ARG A 102 3.13 2.47 9.94
CA ARG A 102 2.00 3.31 10.33
C ARG A 102 1.99 4.64 9.56
N ARG A 103 3.15 5.29 9.46
CA ARG A 103 3.27 6.55 8.72
C ARG A 103 3.04 6.37 7.22
N GLU A 104 3.51 5.27 6.64
CA GLU A 104 3.31 4.96 5.23
C GLU A 104 1.84 4.69 4.92
N LEU A 105 1.15 3.90 5.75
CA LEU A 105 -0.30 3.65 5.63
C LEU A 105 -1.13 4.93 5.82
N ALA A 106 -0.77 5.77 6.80
CA ALA A 106 -1.44 7.06 6.99
C ALA A 106 -1.30 7.99 5.78
N GLY A 107 -0.24 7.88 4.99
CA GLY A 107 -0.10 8.56 3.70
C GLY A 107 -1.02 8.03 2.60
N HIS A 108 -1.74 6.95 2.88
CA HIS A 108 -2.79 6.36 2.03
C HIS A 108 -4.17 6.45 2.67
N ASP A 109 -4.33 7.29 3.72
CA ASP A 109 -5.56 7.43 4.51
C ASP A 109 -6.01 6.14 5.25
N ILE A 110 -5.06 5.24 5.54
CA ILE A 110 -5.32 3.96 6.22
C ILE A 110 -4.73 4.02 7.64
N ASP A 111 -5.56 3.76 8.67
CA ASP A 111 -5.06 3.53 10.03
C ASP A 111 -4.62 2.06 10.18
N LEU A 112 -3.39 1.86 10.64
CA LEU A 112 -2.85 0.52 10.90
C LEU A 112 -3.70 -0.28 11.90
N ASN A 113 -4.37 0.39 12.85
CA ASN A 113 -5.22 -0.28 13.84
C ASN A 113 -6.52 -0.82 13.24
N ASP A 114 -6.95 -0.30 12.08
CA ASP A 114 -8.16 -0.76 11.38
C ASP A 114 -7.87 -1.97 10.47
N VAL A 115 -6.58 -2.33 10.31
CA VAL A 115 -6.19 -3.47 9.47
C VAL A 115 -6.55 -4.78 10.19
N PRO A 116 -7.35 -5.65 9.56
CA PRO A 116 -7.74 -6.92 10.15
C PRO A 116 -6.53 -7.77 10.58
N GLY A 117 -6.61 -8.36 11.75
CA GLY A 117 -5.55 -9.22 12.29
C GLY A 117 -4.32 -8.49 12.86
N TRP A 118 -4.23 -7.16 12.73
CA TRP A 118 -3.13 -6.42 13.33
C TRP A 118 -3.27 -6.36 14.87
N PRO A 119 -2.16 -6.53 15.64
CA PRO A 119 -0.83 -6.97 15.19
C PRO A 119 -0.64 -8.50 15.10
N TYR A 120 -1.53 -9.28 15.69
CA TYR A 120 -1.35 -10.70 16.06
C TYR A 120 -1.15 -11.66 14.87
N GLU A 121 -1.62 -11.32 13.68
CA GLU A 121 -1.42 -12.12 12.47
C GLU A 121 -0.15 -11.73 11.69
N TYR A 122 0.54 -10.67 12.14
CA TYR A 122 1.69 -10.10 11.44
C TYR A 122 2.99 -10.20 12.24
N VAL A 123 2.89 -10.24 13.58
CA VAL A 123 4.03 -10.31 14.49
C VAL A 123 3.80 -11.41 15.52
N GLU A 124 4.86 -12.17 15.84
CA GLU A 124 4.76 -13.35 16.70
C GLU A 124 4.69 -13.00 18.20
N SER A 125 5.29 -11.88 18.60
CA SER A 125 5.33 -11.42 19.98
C SER A 125 5.51 -9.90 20.10
N GLU A 126 5.28 -9.34 21.29
CA GLU A 126 5.55 -7.92 21.59
C GLU A 126 7.04 -7.58 21.50
N ASP A 127 7.92 -8.55 21.74
CA ASP A 127 9.38 -8.38 21.64
C ASP A 127 9.91 -8.49 20.21
N ASP A 128 9.09 -8.95 19.26
CA ASP A 128 9.45 -9.16 17.87
C ASP A 128 9.98 -7.89 17.17
N GLU A 129 9.47 -6.70 17.52
CA GLU A 129 9.99 -5.44 16.97
C GLU A 129 11.42 -5.14 17.45
N LEU A 130 11.75 -5.46 18.70
CA LEU A 130 13.09 -5.30 19.24
C LEU A 130 14.07 -6.29 18.58
N GLU A 131 13.67 -7.53 18.41
CA GLU A 131 14.47 -8.56 17.73
C GLU A 131 14.76 -8.16 16.28
N ARG A 132 13.75 -7.73 15.54
CA ARG A 132 13.92 -7.20 14.17
C ARG A 132 14.85 -5.99 14.11
N ALA A 133 14.79 -5.09 15.12
CA ALA A 133 15.68 -3.95 15.19
C ALA A 133 17.15 -4.37 15.40
N LEU A 134 17.40 -5.38 16.24
CA LEU A 134 18.74 -5.94 16.47
C LEU A 134 19.26 -6.62 15.20
N GLU A 135 18.48 -7.50 14.59
CA GLU A 135 18.84 -8.13 13.32
C GLU A 135 19.13 -7.11 12.20
N PHE A 136 18.34 -6.03 12.16
CA PHE A 136 18.60 -4.96 11.20
C PHE A 136 19.97 -4.31 11.42
N LEU A 137 20.36 -4.04 12.68
CA LEU A 137 21.67 -3.48 13.01
C LEU A 137 22.82 -4.44 12.70
N GLU A 138 22.64 -5.75 12.91
CA GLU A 138 23.63 -6.77 12.55
C GLU A 138 23.88 -6.81 11.05
N ARG A 139 22.80 -6.81 10.25
CA ARG A 139 22.89 -6.80 8.79
C ARG A 139 23.40 -5.45 8.23
N HIS A 140 23.16 -4.37 8.97
CA HIS A 140 23.46 -3.00 8.54
C HIS A 140 24.19 -2.19 9.61
N PRO A 141 25.41 -2.58 10.02
CA PRO A 141 26.14 -1.90 11.10
C PRO A 141 26.39 -0.42 10.76
N THR A 142 26.44 0.41 11.80
CA THR A 142 26.74 1.83 11.62
C THR A 142 28.24 2.08 11.45
N LYS A 143 28.59 3.05 10.59
CA LYS A 143 29.98 3.53 10.39
C LYS A 143 30.30 4.77 11.27
N SER A 144 29.37 5.23 12.09
CA SER A 144 29.55 6.39 12.96
C SER A 144 30.64 6.15 14.02
N LYS A 145 31.42 7.22 14.37
CA LYS A 145 32.36 7.17 15.50
C LYS A 145 31.63 6.90 16.82
N ASN A 146 30.48 7.54 17.02
CA ASN A 146 29.57 7.20 18.10
C ASN A 146 28.60 6.11 17.61
N LYS A 147 28.96 4.86 17.86
CA LYS A 147 28.22 3.69 17.36
C LYS A 147 26.79 3.63 17.87
N ARG A 148 26.58 3.92 19.16
CA ARG A 148 25.25 3.90 19.78
C ARG A 148 24.32 4.94 19.15
N GLU A 149 24.76 6.17 19.02
CA GLU A 149 23.99 7.24 18.41
C GLU A 149 23.75 6.97 16.91
N GLY A 150 24.75 6.41 16.22
CA GLY A 150 24.64 6.02 14.82
C GLY A 150 23.60 4.91 14.62
N ALA A 151 23.59 3.89 15.50
CA ALA A 151 22.60 2.82 15.51
C ALA A 151 21.19 3.36 15.78
N TYR A 152 21.03 4.19 16.80
CA TYR A 152 19.76 4.86 17.12
C TYR A 152 19.20 5.62 15.91
N ARG A 153 19.99 6.53 15.33
CA ARG A 153 19.54 7.32 14.16
C ARG A 153 19.15 6.43 12.98
N LYS A 154 19.89 5.36 12.76
CA LYS A 154 19.63 4.41 11.66
C LYS A 154 18.30 3.69 11.86
N LEU A 155 17.99 3.27 13.08
CA LEU A 155 16.71 2.62 13.41
C LEU A 155 15.54 3.59 13.26
N VAL A 156 15.66 4.81 13.79
CA VAL A 156 14.61 5.84 13.63
C VAL A 156 14.34 6.15 12.16
N GLN A 157 15.40 6.27 11.34
CA GLN A 157 15.26 6.44 9.87
C GLN A 157 14.60 5.23 9.21
N ASN A 158 14.78 4.03 9.76
CA ASN A 158 14.14 2.82 9.27
C ASN A 158 12.72 2.61 9.80
N GLY A 159 12.20 3.53 10.60
CA GLY A 159 10.80 3.54 11.04
C GLY A 159 10.56 2.91 12.40
N TYR A 160 11.60 2.63 13.19
CA TYR A 160 11.43 2.20 14.59
C TYR A 160 11.06 3.39 15.48
N SER A 161 10.25 3.12 16.51
CA SER A 161 9.96 4.13 17.53
C SER A 161 11.23 4.54 18.29
N SER A 162 11.24 5.74 18.89
CA SER A 162 12.39 6.22 19.67
C SER A 162 12.72 5.29 20.84
N GLY A 163 11.71 4.67 21.46
CA GLY A 163 11.88 3.71 22.55
C GLY A 163 12.58 2.43 22.10
N VAL A 164 12.06 1.78 21.06
CA VAL A 164 12.67 0.58 20.48
C VAL A 164 14.08 0.88 19.96
N ALA A 165 14.26 1.98 19.23
CA ALA A 165 15.56 2.38 18.69
C ALA A 165 16.62 2.61 19.77
N SER A 166 16.23 3.23 20.91
CA SER A 166 17.15 3.47 22.03
C SER A 166 17.54 2.18 22.72
N ASN A 167 16.57 1.27 22.96
CA ASN A 167 16.81 -0.01 23.60
C ASN A 167 17.67 -0.93 22.71
N ALA A 168 17.30 -1.08 21.44
CA ALA A 168 18.07 -1.89 20.49
C ALA A 168 19.51 -1.36 20.30
N ALA A 169 19.70 -0.04 20.20
CA ALA A 169 21.04 0.55 20.06
C ALA A 169 21.91 0.33 21.30
N ARG A 170 21.33 0.27 22.51
CA ARG A 170 22.01 -0.07 23.75
C ARG A 170 22.42 -1.55 23.75
N LEU A 171 21.46 -2.46 23.53
CA LEU A 171 21.72 -3.92 23.55
C LEU A 171 22.73 -4.33 22.47
N TRP A 172 22.60 -3.76 21.28
CA TRP A 172 23.53 -4.02 20.17
C TRP A 172 24.97 -3.61 20.50
N MET A 173 25.16 -2.54 21.27
CA MET A 173 26.50 -2.13 21.74
C MET A 173 27.04 -3.08 22.78
N GLU A 174 26.19 -3.52 23.74
CA GLU A 174 26.59 -4.44 24.82
C GLU A 174 26.99 -5.83 24.24
N SER A 175 26.40 -6.25 23.11
CA SER A 175 26.77 -7.51 22.46
C SER A 175 28.05 -7.45 21.61
N ALA A 176 28.55 -6.23 21.32
CA ALA A 176 29.74 -6.00 20.50
C ALA A 176 31.05 -5.82 21.32
N GLU A 177 30.96 -5.81 22.65
CA GLU A 177 32.07 -5.76 23.59
C GLU A 177 32.47 -7.17 24.04
#